data_7b1229a5184cb9c5d9e8e302f1a18de7
#
_entry.id   7b1229a5184cb9c5d9e8e302f1a18de7
#
_cell.length_a   1.000
_cell.length_b   1.000
_cell.length_c   1.000
_cell.angle_alpha   90.00
_cell.angle_beta   90.00
_cell.angle_gamma   90.00
#
_symmetry.space_group_name_H-M   'P 1'
#
loop_
_entity.id
_entity.type
_entity.pdbx_description
1 polymer ?
#
loop_
_entity_poly.entity_id
_entity_poly.type
_entity_poly.pdbx_seq_one_letter_code
_entity_poly.pdbx_strand_id
1 'polypeptide(L)'
;MLLMSPVFKRSLMFGLPVAALVIAAAWRLSAVTAVEPSGGHRSLFELPVETLDGQLSTLEAYRGQVALVVNVASECGLAYQYPELEVLFQRYRDHGFVILAFPSNDFWQEPNDNAGIQQVCAARGVTFPVFGRSHIRGKDRSAVYEFLADTGETPLWNFAKYLVGRDGRPRAFFGSLVSPDSEALSRAIERALAESDPLEAQIR
;
A
#
# COMPACT_ATOMS: atom_id res chain seq x y z
N MET A 1 63.32 -18.35 -29.49
CA MET A 1 62.97 -17.52 -28.33
C MET A 1 61.69 -16.76 -28.74
N LEU A 2 60.53 -17.40 -28.55
CA LEU A 2 59.23 -16.83 -28.94
C LEU A 2 58.52 -16.29 -27.68
N LEU A 3 58.29 -14.99 -27.70
CA LEU A 3 57.54 -14.29 -26.65
C LEU A 3 56.03 -14.46 -26.88
N MET A 4 55.35 -15.13 -25.97
CA MET A 4 53.87 -15.22 -25.93
C MET A 4 53.30 -13.94 -25.31
N SER A 5 52.41 -13.28 -26.07
CA SER A 5 51.59 -12.16 -25.61
C SER A 5 50.50 -12.65 -24.64
N PRO A 6 50.15 -11.83 -23.60
CA PRO A 6 49.04 -12.18 -22.73
C PRO A 6 47.70 -11.80 -23.40
N VAL A 7 46.79 -12.75 -23.46
CA VAL A 7 45.41 -12.59 -23.92
C VAL A 7 44.62 -11.79 -22.90
N PHE A 8 44.16 -10.62 -23.31
CA PHE A 8 43.30 -9.73 -22.56
C PHE A 8 41.90 -10.34 -22.46
N LYS A 9 41.53 -10.94 -21.33
CA LYS A 9 40.15 -11.35 -21.03
C LYS A 9 39.31 -10.09 -20.85
N ARG A 10 38.58 -9.68 -21.88
CA ARG A 10 37.47 -8.72 -21.77
C ARG A 10 36.33 -9.38 -21.03
N SER A 11 36.11 -9.02 -19.75
CA SER A 11 34.86 -9.28 -19.05
C SER A 11 33.76 -8.52 -19.75
N LEU A 12 32.86 -9.23 -20.45
CA LEU A 12 31.59 -8.68 -20.89
C LEU A 12 30.69 -8.51 -19.65
N MET A 13 30.69 -7.31 -19.08
CA MET A 13 29.58 -6.90 -18.21
C MET A 13 28.36 -6.68 -19.11
N PHE A 14 27.49 -7.67 -19.18
CA PHE A 14 26.16 -7.51 -19.75
C PHE A 14 25.34 -6.59 -18.83
N GLY A 15 25.38 -5.29 -19.10
CA GLY A 15 24.39 -4.37 -18.60
C GLY A 15 23.03 -4.75 -19.19
N LEU A 16 22.06 -5.04 -18.36
CA LEU A 16 20.67 -5.24 -18.83
C LEU A 16 20.25 -3.99 -19.60
N PRO A 17 19.64 -4.13 -20.78
CA PRO A 17 19.22 -2.97 -21.56
C PRO A 17 18.19 -2.15 -20.75
N VAL A 18 18.29 -0.82 -20.83
CA VAL A 18 17.39 0.12 -20.13
C VAL A 18 15.91 -0.24 -20.34
N ALA A 19 15.55 -0.74 -21.54
CA ALA A 19 14.21 -1.23 -21.84
C ALA A 19 13.77 -2.39 -20.92
N ALA A 20 14.66 -3.31 -20.54
CA ALA A 20 14.32 -4.41 -19.63
C ALA A 20 14.05 -3.89 -18.21
N LEU A 21 14.76 -2.88 -17.75
CA LEU A 21 14.53 -2.22 -16.46
C LEU A 21 13.20 -1.47 -16.43
N VAL A 22 12.85 -0.77 -17.52
CA VAL A 22 11.55 -0.07 -17.65
C VAL A 22 10.39 -1.05 -17.65
N ILE A 23 10.50 -2.16 -18.38
CA ILE A 23 9.47 -3.20 -18.44
C ILE A 23 9.29 -3.86 -17.06
N ALA A 24 10.38 -4.18 -16.36
CA ALA A 24 10.32 -4.77 -15.02
C ALA A 24 9.68 -3.82 -13.98
N ALA A 25 9.98 -2.53 -14.06
CA ALA A 25 9.36 -1.52 -13.19
C ALA A 25 7.86 -1.37 -13.47
N ALA A 26 7.45 -1.32 -14.75
CA ALA A 26 6.04 -1.24 -15.13
C ALA A 26 5.26 -2.48 -14.66
N TRP A 27 5.88 -3.67 -14.76
CA TRP A 27 5.26 -4.92 -14.31
C TRP A 27 5.02 -4.92 -12.79
N ARG A 28 5.98 -4.45 -11.99
CA ARG A 28 5.83 -4.30 -10.54
C ARG A 28 4.75 -3.30 -10.14
N LEU A 29 4.59 -2.21 -10.88
CA LEU A 29 3.54 -1.22 -10.63
C LEU A 29 2.12 -1.77 -10.89
N SER A 30 2.00 -2.78 -11.76
CA SER A 30 0.75 -3.47 -12.09
C SER A 30 0.59 -4.80 -11.35
N ALA A 31 1.55 -5.17 -10.50
CA ALA A 31 1.54 -6.46 -9.82
C ALA A 31 0.36 -6.59 -8.85
N VAL A 32 -0.20 -7.79 -8.81
CA VAL A 32 -1.12 -8.25 -7.79
C VAL A 32 -0.46 -9.46 -7.15
N THR A 33 -0.06 -9.35 -5.89
CA THR A 33 0.68 -10.39 -5.18
C THR A 33 -0.12 -10.83 -3.95
N ALA A 34 -0.43 -12.13 -3.86
CA ALA A 34 -0.85 -12.71 -2.59
C ALA A 34 0.33 -12.68 -1.63
N VAL A 35 0.12 -12.23 -0.41
CA VAL A 35 1.17 -12.13 0.60
C VAL A 35 0.82 -13.06 1.77
N GLU A 36 1.80 -13.82 2.21
CA GLU A 36 1.65 -14.63 3.42
C GLU A 36 1.86 -13.74 4.65
N PRO A 37 1.07 -13.94 5.71
CA PRO A 37 1.26 -13.21 6.95
C PRO A 37 2.64 -13.55 7.53
N SER A 38 3.47 -12.57 7.76
CA SER A 38 4.71 -12.77 8.51
C SER A 38 4.39 -13.29 9.91
N GLY A 39 5.16 -14.25 10.43
CA GLY A 39 4.87 -15.02 11.64
C GLY A 39 4.89 -14.27 12.97
N GLY A 40 4.72 -12.96 12.99
CA GLY A 40 4.57 -12.13 14.19
C GLY A 40 3.12 -12.08 14.68
N HIS A 41 2.94 -11.94 16.01
CA HIS A 41 1.61 -11.82 16.64
C HIS A 41 0.99 -10.42 16.52
N ARG A 42 1.62 -9.48 15.77
CA ARG A 42 1.14 -8.10 15.63
C ARG A 42 -0.02 -8.02 14.63
N SER A 43 -1.01 -7.23 14.99
CA SER A 43 -2.11 -6.84 14.12
C SER A 43 -1.89 -5.41 13.62
N LEU A 44 -2.26 -5.12 12.37
CA LEU A 44 -2.31 -3.75 11.84
C LEU A 44 -3.06 -2.81 12.79
N PHE A 45 -4.14 -3.31 13.39
CA PHE A 45 -5.04 -2.49 14.21
C PHE A 45 -4.42 -2.01 15.53
N GLU A 46 -3.34 -2.61 15.97
CA GLU A 46 -2.59 -2.21 17.20
C GLU A 46 -1.55 -1.12 16.94
N LEU A 47 -1.32 -0.76 15.68
CA LEU A 47 -0.22 0.13 15.33
C LEU A 47 -0.58 1.60 15.56
N PRO A 48 0.40 2.40 16.02
CA PRO A 48 0.23 3.83 16.21
C PRO A 48 0.15 4.55 14.86
N VAL A 49 -0.72 5.56 14.80
CA VAL A 49 -0.90 6.45 13.67
C VAL A 49 -1.07 7.88 14.16
N GLU A 50 -0.79 8.84 13.29
CA GLU A 50 -1.16 10.24 13.48
C GLU A 50 -2.40 10.54 12.64
N THR A 51 -3.38 11.20 13.23
CA THR A 51 -4.58 11.69 12.53
C THR A 51 -4.28 13.00 11.79
N LEU A 52 -5.16 13.46 10.90
CA LEU A 52 -4.97 14.71 10.16
C LEU A 52 -4.89 15.96 11.07
N ASP A 53 -5.50 15.91 12.25
CA ASP A 53 -5.42 16.98 13.27
C ASP A 53 -4.17 16.85 14.18
N GLY A 54 -3.25 15.91 13.85
CA GLY A 54 -1.98 15.75 14.55
C GLY A 54 -2.06 14.97 15.87
N GLN A 55 -3.19 14.32 16.16
CA GLN A 55 -3.33 13.51 17.36
C GLN A 55 -2.73 12.13 17.17
N LEU A 56 -2.05 11.62 18.20
CA LEU A 56 -1.62 10.23 18.22
C LEU A 56 -2.80 9.33 18.53
N SER A 57 -2.96 8.27 17.74
CA SER A 57 -4.03 7.28 17.84
C SER A 57 -3.50 5.89 17.47
N THR A 58 -4.40 4.92 17.41
CA THR A 58 -4.17 3.60 16.84
C THR A 58 -5.25 3.26 15.82
N LEU A 59 -5.06 2.18 15.09
CA LEU A 59 -6.06 1.69 14.14
C LEU A 59 -7.12 0.78 14.81
N GLU A 60 -7.16 0.73 16.13
CA GLU A 60 -8.05 -0.14 16.91
C GLU A 60 -9.54 0.03 16.58
N ALA A 61 -9.95 1.24 16.23
CA ALA A 61 -11.34 1.53 15.83
C ALA A 61 -11.80 0.76 14.57
N TYR A 62 -10.87 0.18 13.82
CA TYR A 62 -11.14 -0.58 12.58
C TYR A 62 -10.98 -2.08 12.77
N ARG A 63 -10.73 -2.55 13.99
CA ARG A 63 -10.56 -3.99 14.30
C ARG A 63 -11.78 -4.79 13.85
N GLY A 64 -11.54 -5.97 13.26
CA GLY A 64 -12.59 -6.83 12.72
C GLY A 64 -13.08 -6.43 11.32
N GLN A 65 -12.62 -5.31 10.77
CA GLN A 65 -12.90 -4.93 9.38
C GLN A 65 -11.81 -5.44 8.44
N VAL A 66 -12.19 -5.69 7.19
CA VAL A 66 -11.24 -5.84 6.09
C VAL A 66 -10.74 -4.45 5.71
N ALA A 67 -9.44 -4.23 5.76
CA ALA A 67 -8.86 -2.92 5.50
C ALA A 67 -8.07 -2.88 4.18
N LEU A 68 -8.25 -1.81 3.39
CA LEU A 68 -7.40 -1.48 2.26
C LEU A 68 -6.51 -0.30 2.64
N VAL A 69 -5.23 -0.57 2.90
CA VAL A 69 -4.24 0.47 3.22
C VAL A 69 -3.66 1.00 1.92
N VAL A 70 -3.76 2.32 1.71
CA VAL A 70 -3.35 2.98 0.46
C VAL A 70 -2.43 4.16 0.76
N ASN A 71 -1.25 4.21 0.14
CA ASN A 71 -0.44 5.43 0.15
C ASN A 71 -0.92 6.39 -0.95
N VAL A 72 -1.25 7.60 -0.57
CA VAL A 72 -1.87 8.59 -1.46
C VAL A 72 -1.01 9.86 -1.56
N ALA A 73 -1.24 10.64 -2.62
CA ALA A 73 -0.62 11.97 -2.77
C ALA A 73 -1.50 12.87 -3.63
N SER A 74 -1.60 14.14 -3.24
CA SER A 74 -2.52 15.13 -3.81
C SER A 74 -2.17 15.53 -5.24
N GLU A 75 -0.88 15.64 -5.58
CA GLU A 75 -0.36 16.11 -6.87
C GLU A 75 0.12 14.97 -7.77
N CYS A 76 -0.19 13.73 -7.41
CA CYS A 76 0.17 12.57 -8.22
C CYS A 76 -0.69 12.47 -9.48
N GLY A 77 -0.07 12.09 -10.61
CA GLY A 77 -0.80 11.76 -11.83
C GLY A 77 -1.82 10.63 -11.67
N LEU A 78 -1.69 9.80 -10.61
CA LEU A 78 -2.66 8.76 -10.25
C LEU A 78 -3.77 9.25 -9.31
N ALA A 79 -3.82 10.54 -8.97
CA ALA A 79 -4.82 11.10 -8.06
C ALA A 79 -6.28 10.99 -8.58
N TYR A 80 -6.46 10.63 -9.86
CA TYR A 80 -7.76 10.25 -10.39
C TYR A 80 -8.35 9.01 -9.70
N GLN A 81 -7.54 8.21 -9.00
CA GLN A 81 -8.02 7.06 -8.23
C GLN A 81 -8.78 7.43 -6.93
N TYR A 82 -8.70 8.67 -6.45
CA TYR A 82 -9.47 9.07 -5.25
C TYR A 82 -10.99 8.84 -5.40
N PRO A 83 -11.67 9.34 -6.44
CA PRO A 83 -13.10 9.05 -6.62
C PRO A 83 -13.39 7.55 -6.85
N GLU A 84 -12.49 6.81 -7.48
CA GLU A 84 -12.64 5.36 -7.66
C GLU A 84 -12.53 4.62 -6.31
N LEU A 85 -11.58 5.03 -5.44
CA LEU A 85 -11.47 4.53 -4.07
C LEU A 85 -12.73 4.86 -3.26
N GLU A 86 -13.29 6.06 -3.42
CA GLU A 86 -14.54 6.44 -2.75
C GLU A 86 -15.71 5.55 -3.19
N VAL A 87 -15.86 5.29 -4.48
CA VAL A 87 -16.87 4.36 -5.01
C VAL A 87 -16.68 2.96 -4.43
N LEU A 88 -15.44 2.48 -4.36
CA LEU A 88 -15.10 1.19 -3.77
C LEU A 88 -15.47 1.15 -2.28
N PHE A 89 -15.12 2.20 -1.53
CA PHE A 89 -15.46 2.32 -0.11
C PHE A 89 -16.96 2.30 0.11
N GLN A 90 -17.73 3.11 -0.61
CA GLN A 90 -19.18 3.16 -0.49
C GLN A 90 -19.85 1.81 -0.82
N ARG A 91 -19.27 1.03 -1.74
CA ARG A 91 -19.77 -0.31 -2.12
C ARG A 91 -19.67 -1.32 -0.98
N TYR A 92 -18.57 -1.30 -0.20
CA TYR A 92 -18.26 -2.37 0.74
C TYR A 92 -18.30 -1.97 2.22
N ARG A 93 -18.37 -0.68 2.56
CA ARG A 93 -18.30 -0.20 3.97
C ARG A 93 -19.33 -0.86 4.89
N ASP A 94 -20.54 -1.04 4.41
CA ASP A 94 -21.62 -1.64 5.20
C ASP A 94 -21.49 -3.17 5.37
N HIS A 95 -20.47 -3.77 4.73
CA HIS A 95 -20.09 -5.17 4.84
C HIS A 95 -18.86 -5.40 5.71
N GLY A 96 -18.38 -4.38 6.43
CA GLY A 96 -17.21 -4.45 7.29
C GLY A 96 -15.89 -4.26 6.53
N PHE A 97 -15.87 -3.31 5.59
CA PHE A 97 -14.72 -2.89 4.84
C PHE A 97 -14.36 -1.44 5.14
N VAL A 98 -13.07 -1.12 5.17
CA VAL A 98 -12.56 0.23 5.34
C VAL A 98 -11.37 0.51 4.42
N ILE A 99 -11.25 1.75 3.95
CA ILE A 99 -10.03 2.25 3.31
C ILE A 99 -9.29 3.11 4.33
N LEU A 100 -7.99 2.85 4.51
CA LEU A 100 -7.09 3.60 5.39
C LEU A 100 -6.05 4.30 4.51
N ALA A 101 -6.23 5.58 4.26
CA ALA A 101 -5.38 6.35 3.38
C ALA A 101 -4.26 7.07 4.15
N PHE A 102 -3.03 6.91 3.67
CA PHE A 102 -1.82 7.49 4.26
C PHE A 102 -1.15 8.42 3.23
N PRO A 103 -1.36 9.74 3.35
CA PRO A 103 -0.66 10.72 2.51
C PRO A 103 0.85 10.65 2.72
N SER A 104 1.62 10.68 1.63
CA SER A 104 3.08 10.61 1.71
C SER A 104 3.77 11.47 0.66
N ASN A 105 4.80 12.21 1.08
CA ASN A 105 5.67 12.95 0.17
C ASN A 105 6.95 12.20 -0.21
N ASP A 106 7.06 10.92 0.06
CA ASP A 106 8.27 10.14 -0.25
C ASP A 106 8.52 9.99 -1.77
N PHE A 107 7.54 10.35 -2.60
CA PHE A 107 7.66 10.47 -4.05
C PHE A 107 7.50 11.92 -4.55
N TRP A 108 7.66 12.92 -3.66
CA TRP A 108 7.64 14.37 -3.97
C TRP A 108 6.33 14.87 -4.63
N GLN A 109 5.20 14.25 -4.29
CA GLN A 109 3.90 14.57 -4.88
C GLN A 109 2.81 14.86 -3.83
N GLU A 110 3.20 15.03 -2.55
CA GLU A 110 2.33 15.50 -1.46
C GLU A 110 3.00 16.70 -0.76
N PRO A 111 2.94 17.88 -1.36
CA PRO A 111 3.57 19.07 -0.79
C PRO A 111 2.80 19.65 0.40
N ASN A 112 1.51 19.28 0.55
CA ASN A 112 0.64 19.84 1.55
C ASN A 112 0.99 19.37 2.97
N ASP A 113 0.71 20.21 3.94
CA ASP A 113 0.58 19.79 5.33
C ASP A 113 -0.77 19.08 5.58
N ASN A 114 -1.01 18.64 6.80
CA ASN A 114 -2.22 17.90 7.14
C ASN A 114 -3.50 18.71 6.87
N ALA A 115 -3.48 20.04 7.07
CA ALA A 115 -4.63 20.90 6.80
C ALA A 115 -4.91 21.02 5.29
N GLY A 116 -3.86 21.15 4.47
CA GLY A 116 -3.99 21.14 3.02
C GLY A 116 -4.47 19.79 2.47
N ILE A 117 -3.97 18.69 3.02
CA ILE A 117 -4.44 17.32 2.70
C ILE A 117 -5.94 17.19 2.98
N GLN A 118 -6.40 17.67 4.15
CA GLN A 118 -7.81 17.64 4.52
C GLN A 118 -8.68 18.42 3.50
N GLN A 119 -8.24 19.59 3.06
CA GLN A 119 -8.95 20.38 2.05
C GLN A 119 -9.03 19.64 0.70
N VAL A 120 -7.92 19.05 0.25
CA VAL A 120 -7.88 18.29 -1.00
C VAL A 120 -8.81 17.07 -0.94
N CYS A 121 -8.81 16.32 0.16
CA CYS A 121 -9.70 15.18 0.35
C CYS A 121 -11.18 15.61 0.36
N ALA A 122 -11.52 16.70 1.07
CA ALA A 122 -12.87 17.24 1.09
C ALA A 122 -13.34 17.70 -0.30
N ALA A 123 -12.48 18.39 -1.06
CA ALA A 123 -12.78 18.84 -2.43
C ALA A 123 -13.00 17.66 -3.41
N ARG A 124 -12.44 16.48 -3.12
CA ARG A 124 -12.61 15.26 -3.91
C ARG A 124 -13.74 14.36 -3.41
N GLY A 125 -14.46 14.78 -2.38
CA GLY A 125 -15.57 14.01 -1.80
C GLY A 125 -15.15 12.73 -1.08
N VAL A 126 -13.90 12.67 -0.58
CA VAL A 126 -13.38 11.53 0.19
C VAL A 126 -14.08 11.45 1.54
N THR A 127 -14.66 10.29 1.86
CA THR A 127 -15.32 10.02 3.13
C THR A 127 -14.68 8.88 3.93
N PHE A 128 -13.78 8.11 3.32
CA PHE A 128 -12.99 7.11 4.04
C PHE A 128 -11.90 7.76 4.92
N PRO A 129 -11.42 7.09 5.96
CA PRO A 129 -10.36 7.56 6.86
C PRO A 129 -9.08 7.96 6.14
N VAL A 130 -8.61 9.17 6.43
CA VAL A 130 -7.32 9.71 5.98
C VAL A 130 -6.50 10.11 7.21
N PHE A 131 -5.25 9.66 7.27
CA PHE A 131 -4.33 9.90 8.39
C PHE A 131 -3.37 11.06 8.10
N GLY A 132 -2.59 11.43 9.09
CA GLY A 132 -1.52 12.41 8.96
C GLY A 132 -0.46 11.97 7.95
N ARG A 133 0.25 12.96 7.40
CA ARG A 133 1.32 12.69 6.43
C ARG A 133 2.37 11.76 7.02
N SER A 134 2.66 10.66 6.33
CA SER A 134 3.47 9.56 6.83
C SER A 134 4.63 9.23 5.90
N HIS A 135 5.73 8.74 6.46
CA HIS A 135 6.78 8.08 5.68
C HIS A 135 6.38 6.63 5.40
N ILE A 136 6.43 6.23 4.13
CA ILE A 136 6.06 4.88 3.67
C ILE A 136 7.27 4.06 3.24
N ARG A 137 8.45 4.68 3.17
CA ARG A 137 9.72 4.06 2.75
C ARG A 137 10.91 4.63 3.50
N GLY A 138 12.07 4.02 3.34
CA GLY A 138 13.30 4.45 3.99
C GLY A 138 13.39 4.04 5.47
N LYS A 139 14.35 4.62 6.18
CA LYS A 139 14.64 4.33 7.59
C LYS A 139 13.62 4.93 8.57
N ASP A 140 12.95 6.00 8.16
CA ASP A 140 11.98 6.74 8.97
C ASP A 140 10.54 6.27 8.69
N ARG A 141 10.38 5.09 8.10
CA ARG A 141 9.09 4.49 7.76
C ARG A 141 8.19 4.39 8.97
N SER A 142 6.90 4.74 8.82
CA SER A 142 5.91 4.61 9.88
C SER A 142 5.70 3.15 10.28
N ALA A 143 5.24 2.92 11.52
CA ALA A 143 5.00 1.58 12.05
C ALA A 143 4.06 0.75 11.16
N VAL A 144 3.05 1.38 10.53
CA VAL A 144 2.13 0.75 9.59
C VAL A 144 2.89 0.20 8.37
N TYR A 145 3.73 1.03 7.74
CA TYR A 145 4.46 0.61 6.55
C TYR A 145 5.68 -0.26 6.85
N GLU A 146 6.24 -0.18 8.06
CA GLU A 146 7.22 -1.15 8.54
C GLU A 146 6.60 -2.55 8.66
N PHE A 147 5.43 -2.64 9.30
CA PHE A 147 4.68 -3.88 9.43
C PHE A 147 4.27 -4.46 8.06
N LEU A 148 3.77 -3.63 7.14
CA LEU A 148 3.36 -4.09 5.82
C LEU A 148 4.56 -4.53 4.96
N ALA A 149 5.73 -3.95 5.16
CA ALA A 149 6.94 -4.34 4.43
C ALA A 149 7.47 -5.73 4.81
N ASP A 150 7.09 -6.28 5.96
CA ASP A 150 7.42 -7.65 6.36
C ASP A 150 6.83 -8.70 5.39
N THR A 151 5.86 -8.32 4.57
CA THR A 151 5.36 -9.14 3.45
C THR A 151 6.35 -9.32 2.30
N GLY A 152 7.47 -8.60 2.29
CA GLY A 152 8.41 -8.52 1.18
C GLY A 152 8.03 -7.55 0.07
N GLU A 153 6.82 -6.96 0.11
CA GLU A 153 6.34 -5.98 -0.86
C GLU A 153 6.46 -4.57 -0.30
N THR A 154 6.87 -3.62 -1.14
CA THR A 154 6.96 -2.20 -0.77
C THR A 154 6.43 -1.32 -1.89
N PRO A 155 5.76 -0.18 -1.57
CA PRO A 155 5.30 0.75 -2.58
C PRO A 155 6.46 1.28 -3.43
N LEU A 156 6.37 1.14 -4.75
CA LEU A 156 7.29 1.73 -5.71
C LEU A 156 6.82 3.10 -6.20
N TRP A 157 5.54 3.43 -5.96
CA TRP A 157 4.92 4.71 -6.32
C TRP A 157 3.68 4.96 -5.45
N ASN A 158 3.07 6.15 -5.58
CA ASN A 158 1.81 6.47 -4.91
C ASN A 158 0.67 5.56 -5.41
N PHE A 159 -0.34 5.40 -4.59
CA PHE A 159 -1.53 4.56 -4.83
C PHE A 159 -1.22 3.05 -4.92
N ALA A 160 -0.17 2.55 -4.27
CA ALA A 160 -0.05 1.13 -3.97
C ALA A 160 -1.01 0.75 -2.83
N LYS A 161 -1.51 -0.48 -2.83
CA LYS A 161 -2.54 -0.91 -1.89
C LYS A 161 -2.14 -2.24 -1.24
N TYR A 162 -2.39 -2.33 0.08
CA TYR A 162 -2.34 -3.60 0.81
C TYR A 162 -3.73 -3.95 1.28
N LEU A 163 -4.19 -5.13 0.95
CA LEU A 163 -5.42 -5.70 1.52
C LEU A 163 -5.07 -6.44 2.81
N VAL A 164 -5.77 -6.12 3.88
CA VAL A 164 -5.58 -6.68 5.22
C VAL A 164 -6.88 -7.32 5.67
N GLY A 165 -6.80 -8.53 6.20
CA GLY A 165 -7.96 -9.27 6.70
C GLY A 165 -8.47 -8.75 8.05
N ARG A 166 -9.61 -9.31 8.51
CA ARG A 166 -10.26 -8.96 9.79
C ARG A 166 -9.35 -9.18 11.01
N ASP A 167 -8.40 -10.10 10.91
CA ASP A 167 -7.37 -10.38 11.93
C ASP A 167 -6.23 -9.34 11.96
N GLY A 168 -6.26 -8.35 11.05
CA GLY A 168 -5.23 -7.34 10.91
C GLY A 168 -3.97 -7.82 10.18
N ARG A 169 -4.01 -8.97 9.50
CA ARG A 169 -2.87 -9.51 8.74
C ARG A 169 -3.02 -9.25 7.25
N PRO A 170 -1.93 -8.91 6.56
CA PRO A 170 -1.94 -8.72 5.10
C PRO A 170 -2.39 -9.98 4.36
N ARG A 171 -3.13 -9.79 3.25
CA ARG A 171 -3.63 -10.83 2.34
C ARG A 171 -3.11 -10.68 0.93
N ALA A 172 -2.99 -9.44 0.46
CA ALA A 172 -2.53 -9.15 -0.89
C ALA A 172 -1.91 -7.76 -0.99
N PHE A 173 -1.02 -7.60 -1.96
CA PHE A 173 -0.46 -6.33 -2.40
C PHE A 173 -0.87 -6.05 -3.83
N PHE A 174 -1.20 -4.79 -4.12
CA PHE A 174 -1.56 -4.29 -5.44
C PHE A 174 -0.69 -3.10 -5.79
N GLY A 175 0.03 -3.19 -6.89
CA GLY A 175 0.84 -2.09 -7.40
C GLY A 175 0.01 -0.86 -7.76
N SER A 176 0.66 0.27 -7.88
CA SER A 176 0.06 1.60 -8.05
C SER A 176 -0.88 1.72 -9.25
N LEU A 177 -0.61 0.97 -10.33
CA LEU A 177 -1.40 0.99 -11.56
C LEU A 177 -2.61 0.04 -11.54
N VAL A 178 -2.76 -0.76 -10.48
CA VAL A 178 -3.98 -1.56 -10.31
C VAL A 178 -5.11 -0.61 -9.90
N SER A 179 -6.10 -0.45 -10.78
CA SER A 179 -7.23 0.44 -10.55
C SER A 179 -8.11 -0.05 -9.40
N PRO A 180 -8.69 0.88 -8.59
CA PRO A 180 -9.67 0.53 -7.54
C PRO A 180 -10.90 -0.21 -8.06
N ASP A 181 -11.32 -0.02 -9.32
CA ASP A 181 -12.44 -0.71 -9.95
C ASP A 181 -12.06 -2.07 -10.57
N SER A 182 -10.78 -2.48 -10.48
CA SER A 182 -10.33 -3.73 -11.07
C SER A 182 -11.02 -4.95 -10.47
N GLU A 183 -11.34 -5.92 -11.33
CA GLU A 183 -11.93 -7.19 -10.92
C GLU A 183 -11.00 -7.95 -9.95
N ALA A 184 -9.69 -7.83 -10.11
CA ALA A 184 -8.71 -8.47 -9.25
C ALA A 184 -8.80 -7.97 -7.80
N LEU A 185 -8.94 -6.63 -7.60
CA LEU A 185 -9.10 -6.04 -6.28
C LEU A 185 -10.47 -6.37 -5.68
N SER A 186 -11.55 -6.23 -6.45
CA SER A 186 -12.91 -6.56 -6.00
C SER A 186 -13.01 -8.00 -5.52
N ARG A 187 -12.52 -8.97 -6.30
CA ARG A 187 -12.51 -10.39 -5.91
C ARG A 187 -11.66 -10.66 -4.66
N ALA A 188 -10.55 -9.95 -4.48
CA ALA A 188 -9.73 -10.12 -3.29
C ALA A 188 -10.45 -9.59 -2.03
N ILE A 189 -11.10 -8.43 -2.13
CA ILE A 189 -11.93 -7.86 -1.05
C ILE A 189 -13.06 -8.82 -0.69
N GLU A 190 -13.81 -9.32 -1.67
CA GLU A 190 -14.94 -10.24 -1.45
C GLU A 190 -14.49 -11.54 -0.77
N ARG A 191 -13.33 -12.09 -1.15
CA ARG A 191 -12.74 -13.25 -0.45
C ARG A 191 -12.40 -12.94 1.00
N ALA A 192 -11.74 -11.80 1.25
CA ALA A 192 -11.38 -11.40 2.62
C ALA A 192 -12.62 -11.10 3.48
N LEU A 193 -13.68 -10.54 2.90
CA LEU A 193 -14.97 -10.32 3.59
C LEU A 193 -15.69 -11.62 3.95
N ALA A 194 -15.51 -12.68 3.12
CA ALA A 194 -16.08 -14.00 3.36
C ALA A 194 -15.31 -14.82 4.40
N GLU A 195 -14.10 -14.40 4.81
CA GLU A 195 -13.37 -15.02 5.91
C GLU A 195 -14.14 -14.80 7.22
N SER A 196 -14.21 -15.85 8.08
CA SER A 196 -14.82 -15.73 9.41
C SER A 196 -14.06 -14.73 10.27
N ASP A 197 -14.80 -13.93 11.06
CA ASP A 197 -14.17 -13.04 12.03
C ASP A 197 -13.47 -13.89 13.13
N PRO A 198 -12.14 -13.71 13.33
CA PRO A 198 -11.44 -14.43 14.38
C PRO A 198 -11.99 -14.18 15.80
N LEU A 199 -12.63 -13.02 16.03
CA LEU A 199 -13.25 -12.69 17.30
C LEU A 199 -14.52 -13.52 17.54
N GLU A 200 -15.32 -13.78 16.49
CA GLU A 200 -16.51 -14.65 16.60
C GLU A 200 -16.12 -16.12 16.82
N ALA A 201 -14.98 -16.55 16.27
CA ALA A 201 -14.48 -17.91 16.44
C ALA A 201 -14.00 -18.22 17.87
N GLN A 202 -13.66 -17.20 18.68
CA GLN A 202 -13.23 -17.35 20.06
C GLN A 202 -14.38 -17.37 21.08
N ILE A 203 -15.59 -16.99 20.68
CA ILE A 203 -16.78 -16.90 21.56
C ILE A 203 -17.64 -18.17 21.50
N ARG A 204 -17.35 -19.08 20.56
CA ARG A 204 -18.03 -20.38 20.42
C ARG A 204 -17.23 -21.50 21.07
#